data_c028d7592e29939630dd6ccafc2286e3
#
_entry.id   c028d7592e29939630dd6ccafc2286e3
#
_cell.length_a   1.000
_cell.length_b   1.000
_cell.length_c   1.000
_cell.angle_alpha   90.00
_cell.angle_beta   90.00
_cell.angle_gamma   90.00
#
_symmetry.space_group_name_H-M   'P 1'
#
loop_
_entity.id
_entity.type
_entity.pdbx_description
1 polymer ?
#
loop_
_entity_poly.entity_id
_entity_poly.type
_entity_poly.pdbx_seq_one_letter_code
_entity_poly.pdbx_strand_id
1 'polypeptide(L)'
;FIGVRSDLSAFKSSELDGKNIIINIFASIDTGICADSTRKFNEIVSTLDNTVVVCVSMDLPFALERVCGGENLDNIIPVSVFRSTFGQDYGVTILDGAFQGLLSRSVVVVNTNGTVIYTEQVPEIGQEPDYESAIGSL
;
A
#
# COMPACT_ATOMS: atom_id res chain seq x y z
N PHE A 1 -3.46 2.53 -11.59
CA PHE A 1 -3.31 1.07 -11.63
C PHE A 1 -4.61 0.35 -11.31
N ILE A 2 -4.64 -0.94 -11.57
CA ILE A 2 -5.80 -1.80 -11.37
C ILE A 2 -5.40 -2.92 -10.41
N GLY A 3 -6.29 -3.27 -9.49
CA GLY A 3 -6.09 -4.37 -8.57
C GLY A 3 -7.40 -5.01 -8.16
N VAL A 4 -7.35 -5.84 -7.11
CA VAL A 4 -8.51 -6.55 -6.58
C VAL A 4 -8.64 -6.21 -5.10
N ARG A 5 -9.82 -5.74 -4.68
CA ARG A 5 -10.12 -5.45 -3.28
C ARG A 5 -10.26 -6.73 -2.48
N SER A 6 -10.24 -6.60 -1.17
CA SER A 6 -10.36 -7.76 -0.28
C SER A 6 -11.71 -8.49 -0.41
N ASP A 7 -12.74 -7.82 -0.91
CA ASP A 7 -14.05 -8.41 -1.19
C ASP A 7 -14.18 -8.99 -2.61
N LEU A 8 -13.06 -9.06 -3.35
CA LEU A 8 -12.95 -9.55 -4.72
C LEU A 8 -13.49 -8.60 -5.80
N SER A 9 -13.96 -7.42 -5.43
CA SER A 9 -14.35 -6.40 -6.42
C SER A 9 -13.12 -5.75 -7.05
N ALA A 10 -13.30 -5.20 -8.26
CA ALA A 10 -12.22 -4.50 -8.95
C ALA A 10 -11.88 -3.18 -8.27
N PHE A 11 -10.58 -2.87 -8.23
CA PHE A 11 -10.09 -1.57 -7.79
C PHE A 11 -9.40 -0.87 -8.96
N LYS A 12 -9.69 0.41 -9.14
CA LYS A 12 -8.99 1.27 -10.10
C LYS A 12 -8.53 2.52 -9.37
N SER A 13 -7.26 2.88 -9.52
CA SER A 13 -6.71 4.08 -8.86
C SER A 13 -7.43 5.37 -9.30
N SER A 14 -8.01 5.39 -10.50
CA SER A 14 -8.80 6.53 -10.99
C SER A 14 -10.06 6.82 -10.14
N GLU A 15 -10.53 5.85 -9.36
CA GLU A 15 -11.66 6.06 -8.44
C GLU A 15 -11.33 7.07 -7.33
N LEU A 16 -10.04 7.34 -7.12
CA LEU A 16 -9.54 8.24 -6.08
C LEU A 16 -9.05 9.59 -6.64
N ASP A 17 -9.38 9.91 -7.88
CA ASP A 17 -9.01 11.18 -8.49
C ASP A 17 -9.54 12.34 -7.63
N GLY A 18 -8.71 13.37 -7.44
CA GLY A 18 -9.04 14.53 -6.62
C GLY A 18 -8.70 14.36 -5.14
N LYS A 19 -8.19 13.21 -4.72
CA LYS A 19 -7.74 12.95 -3.35
C LYS A 19 -6.23 12.84 -3.28
N ASN A 20 -5.67 13.09 -2.10
CA ASN A 20 -4.30 12.70 -1.81
C ASN A 20 -4.28 11.20 -1.55
N ILE A 21 -3.34 10.49 -2.15
CA ILE A 21 -3.25 9.03 -2.04
C ILE A 21 -1.88 8.66 -1.48
N ILE A 22 -1.87 7.92 -0.39
CA ILE A 22 -0.66 7.30 0.14
C ILE A 22 -0.73 5.82 -0.25
N ILE A 23 0.20 5.38 -1.09
CA ILE A 23 0.28 3.98 -1.50
C ILE A 23 1.34 3.30 -0.62
N ASN A 24 0.88 2.46 0.28
CA ASN A 24 1.74 1.66 1.16
C ASN A 24 1.95 0.29 0.53
N ILE A 25 3.16 0.03 0.05
CA ILE A 25 3.51 -1.18 -0.70
C ILE A 25 4.36 -2.08 0.18
N PHE A 26 4.06 -3.37 0.23
CA PHE A 26 4.81 -4.30 1.09
C PHE A 26 4.83 -5.72 0.53
N ALA A 27 5.69 -6.55 1.12
CA ALA A 27 5.91 -7.92 0.68
C ALA A 27 4.72 -8.82 1.00
N SER A 28 4.24 -8.80 2.23
CA SER A 28 3.06 -9.60 2.64
C SER A 28 2.46 -9.08 3.94
N ILE A 29 1.14 -9.04 3.98
CA ILE A 29 0.37 -8.69 5.19
C ILE A 29 0.62 -9.68 6.34
N ASP A 30 1.09 -10.88 6.01
CA ASP A 30 1.38 -11.92 7.00
C ASP A 30 2.76 -11.76 7.67
N THR A 31 3.55 -10.75 7.28
CA THR A 31 4.79 -10.41 8.00
C THR A 31 4.49 -9.34 9.06
N GLY A 32 5.14 -9.44 10.22
CA GLY A 32 4.88 -8.53 11.35
C GLY A 32 5.06 -7.06 11.01
N ILE A 33 6.16 -6.71 10.34
CA ILE A 33 6.45 -5.32 9.97
C ILE A 33 5.40 -4.77 8.99
N CYS A 34 4.98 -5.57 8.02
CA CYS A 34 3.98 -5.16 7.04
C CYS A 34 2.61 -4.94 7.71
N ALA A 35 2.22 -5.83 8.62
CA ALA A 35 0.99 -5.67 9.38
C ALA A 35 1.05 -4.42 10.26
N ASP A 36 2.20 -4.17 10.92
CA ASP A 36 2.41 -2.99 11.76
C ASP A 36 2.31 -1.69 10.94
N SER A 37 2.92 -1.64 9.75
CA SER A 37 2.85 -0.46 8.90
C SER A 37 1.40 -0.20 8.44
N THR A 38 0.67 -1.24 8.15
CA THR A 38 -0.74 -1.14 7.75
C THR A 38 -1.59 -0.56 8.89
N ARG A 39 -1.41 -1.06 10.11
CA ARG A 39 -2.09 -0.53 11.31
C ARG A 39 -1.73 0.92 11.54
N LYS A 40 -0.45 1.27 11.39
CA LYS A 40 0.04 2.63 11.61
C LYS A 40 -0.59 3.61 10.62
N PHE A 41 -0.63 3.27 9.33
CA PHE A 41 -1.27 4.11 8.33
C PHE A 41 -2.78 4.24 8.56
N ASN A 42 -3.43 3.15 8.99
CA ASN A 42 -4.86 3.21 9.32
C ASN A 42 -5.15 4.23 10.44
N GLU A 43 -4.28 4.27 11.46
CA GLU A 43 -4.39 5.22 12.55
C GLU A 43 -4.13 6.67 12.06
N ILE A 44 -3.05 6.86 11.30
CA ILE A 44 -2.62 8.19 10.84
C ILE A 44 -3.67 8.81 9.92
N VAL A 45 -4.18 8.06 8.94
CA VAL A 45 -5.10 8.61 7.94
C VAL A 45 -6.40 9.10 8.54
N SER A 46 -6.80 8.57 9.69
CA SER A 46 -8.01 9.01 10.39
C SER A 46 -7.94 10.49 10.81
N THR A 47 -6.75 11.06 10.88
CA THR A 47 -6.51 12.46 11.27
C THR A 47 -6.27 13.39 10.08
N LEU A 48 -6.25 12.87 8.86
CA LEU A 48 -5.93 13.63 7.64
C LEU A 48 -7.17 13.90 6.81
N ASP A 49 -7.26 15.12 6.26
CA ASP A 49 -8.35 15.50 5.37
C ASP A 49 -8.06 15.11 3.93
N ASN A 50 -9.10 14.69 3.21
CA ASN A 50 -9.05 14.38 1.77
C ASN A 50 -7.88 13.45 1.39
N THR A 51 -7.54 12.52 2.27
CA THR A 51 -6.41 11.62 2.10
C THR A 51 -6.87 10.17 2.26
N VAL A 52 -6.42 9.32 1.35
CA VAL A 52 -6.74 7.89 1.35
C VAL A 52 -5.44 7.10 1.37
N VAL A 53 -5.38 6.03 2.16
CA VAL A 53 -4.28 5.08 2.13
C VAL A 53 -4.72 3.82 1.40
N VAL A 54 -3.93 3.43 0.40
CA VAL A 54 -4.11 2.17 -0.33
C VAL A 54 -2.94 1.26 0.03
N CYS A 55 -3.23 0.09 0.55
CA CYS A 55 -2.21 -0.89 0.93
C CYS A 55 -2.13 -1.97 -0.15
N VAL A 56 -0.95 -2.12 -0.75
CA VAL A 56 -0.75 -2.92 -1.95
C VAL A 56 0.27 -4.03 -1.71
N SER A 57 -0.08 -5.25 -2.06
CA SER A 57 0.83 -6.40 -2.04
C SER A 57 0.42 -7.45 -3.06
N MET A 58 1.26 -8.48 -3.20
CA MET A 58 0.94 -9.67 -4.02
C MET A 58 0.13 -10.70 -3.24
N ASP A 59 -0.20 -10.44 -1.98
CA ASP A 59 -1.10 -11.32 -1.22
C ASP A 59 -2.41 -11.52 -1.97
N LEU A 60 -3.00 -12.68 -1.82
CA LEU A 60 -4.35 -12.89 -2.34
C LEU A 60 -5.36 -12.08 -1.53
N PRO A 61 -6.49 -11.70 -2.13
CA PRO A 61 -7.51 -10.89 -1.44
C PRO A 61 -7.99 -11.51 -0.11
N PHE A 62 -7.96 -12.83 -0.02
CA PHE A 62 -8.39 -13.56 1.17
C PHE A 62 -7.49 -13.27 2.38
N ALA A 63 -6.17 -13.19 2.18
CA ALA A 63 -5.23 -12.85 3.26
C ALA A 63 -5.42 -11.40 3.72
N LEU A 64 -5.66 -10.50 2.80
CA LEU A 64 -5.93 -9.09 3.12
C LEU A 64 -7.22 -8.94 3.93
N GLU A 65 -8.27 -9.67 3.56
CA GLU A 65 -9.53 -9.66 4.31
C GLU A 65 -9.36 -10.23 5.71
N ARG A 66 -8.61 -11.31 5.84
CA ARG A 66 -8.38 -11.95 7.14
C ARG A 66 -7.73 -11.00 8.14
N VAL A 67 -6.73 -10.22 7.71
CA VAL A 67 -6.01 -9.31 8.60
C VAL A 67 -6.75 -7.97 8.72
N CYS A 68 -7.01 -7.30 7.61
CA CYS A 68 -7.58 -5.94 7.62
C CYS A 68 -9.04 -5.95 8.07
N GLY A 69 -9.84 -6.91 7.58
CA GLY A 69 -11.22 -7.06 7.99
C GLY A 69 -11.36 -7.55 9.42
N GLY A 70 -10.53 -8.53 9.80
CA GLY A 70 -10.54 -9.10 11.15
C GLY A 70 -10.11 -8.12 12.24
N GLU A 71 -9.26 -7.14 11.92
CA GLU A 71 -8.80 -6.11 12.86
C GLU A 71 -9.57 -4.79 12.71
N ASN A 72 -10.61 -4.75 11.87
CA ASN A 72 -11.42 -3.55 11.62
C ASN A 72 -10.59 -2.34 11.16
N LEU A 73 -9.66 -2.57 10.25
CA LEU A 73 -8.83 -1.52 9.67
C LEU A 73 -9.60 -0.81 8.54
N ASP A 74 -10.59 0.01 8.92
CA ASP A 74 -11.60 0.56 8.02
C ASP A 74 -11.17 1.83 7.29
N ASN A 75 -10.04 2.44 7.70
CA ASN A 75 -9.59 3.72 7.13
C ASN A 75 -8.60 3.53 5.97
N ILE A 76 -8.31 2.31 5.60
CA ILE A 76 -7.42 1.97 4.49
C ILE A 76 -8.13 1.12 3.46
N ILE A 77 -7.60 1.08 2.25
CA ILE A 77 -8.11 0.24 1.18
C ILE A 77 -7.05 -0.82 0.87
N PRO A 78 -7.23 -2.07 1.31
CA PRO A 78 -6.31 -3.14 0.93
C PRO A 78 -6.59 -3.60 -0.50
N VAL A 79 -5.52 -3.71 -1.30
CA VAL A 79 -5.61 -4.07 -2.71
C VAL A 79 -4.56 -5.13 -3.04
N SER A 80 -5.01 -6.23 -3.63
CA SER A 80 -4.12 -7.26 -4.17
C SER A 80 -3.79 -6.95 -5.62
N VAL A 81 -2.52 -7.06 -5.96
CA VAL A 81 -2.05 -6.91 -7.35
C VAL A 81 -1.47 -8.22 -7.90
N PHE A 82 -1.96 -9.35 -7.38
CA PHE A 82 -1.44 -10.68 -7.73
C PHE A 82 -1.53 -11.00 -9.22
N ARG A 83 -2.44 -10.37 -9.95
CA ARG A 83 -2.60 -10.57 -11.40
C ARG A 83 -2.41 -9.27 -12.21
N SER A 84 -1.76 -8.27 -11.62
CA SER A 84 -1.52 -6.96 -12.22
C SER A 84 -0.03 -6.80 -12.55
N THR A 85 0.30 -5.87 -13.42
CA THR A 85 1.68 -5.49 -13.72
C THR A 85 2.20 -4.38 -12.78
N PHE A 86 1.51 -4.12 -11.68
CA PHE A 86 1.83 -3.05 -10.73
C PHE A 86 3.31 -3.04 -10.31
N GLY A 87 3.84 -4.20 -9.93
CA GLY A 87 5.22 -4.29 -9.45
C GLY A 87 6.23 -3.84 -10.49
N GLN A 88 6.01 -4.19 -11.74
CA GLN A 88 6.86 -3.79 -12.86
C GLN A 88 6.67 -2.32 -13.18
N ASP A 89 5.42 -1.85 -13.22
CA ASP A 89 5.08 -0.48 -13.58
C ASP A 89 5.64 0.52 -12.57
N TYR A 90 5.65 0.16 -11.28
CA TYR A 90 6.18 1.01 -10.20
C TYR A 90 7.65 0.70 -9.86
N GLY A 91 8.24 -0.33 -10.47
CA GLY A 91 9.63 -0.69 -10.23
C GLY A 91 9.91 -1.23 -8.83
N VAL A 92 8.95 -1.94 -8.23
CA VAL A 92 9.04 -2.41 -6.83
C VAL A 92 9.06 -3.92 -6.69
N THR A 93 9.10 -4.67 -7.78
CA THR A 93 9.20 -6.14 -7.73
C THR A 93 10.59 -6.56 -7.26
N ILE A 94 10.64 -7.43 -6.25
CA ILE A 94 11.90 -8.02 -5.79
C ILE A 94 12.35 -9.05 -6.80
N LEU A 95 13.58 -8.91 -7.31
CA LEU A 95 14.07 -9.68 -8.46
C LEU A 95 14.84 -10.94 -8.09
N ASP A 96 15.30 -11.06 -6.84
CA ASP A 96 16.10 -12.21 -6.41
C ASP A 96 15.94 -12.48 -4.91
N GLY A 97 16.51 -13.58 -4.45
CA GLY A 97 16.47 -13.96 -3.04
C GLY A 97 15.17 -14.66 -2.63
N ALA A 98 14.99 -14.81 -1.32
CA ALA A 98 13.87 -15.56 -0.75
C ALA A 98 12.50 -14.90 -1.02
N PHE A 99 12.47 -13.56 -1.22
CA PHE A 99 11.25 -12.81 -1.47
C PHE A 99 11.04 -12.48 -2.96
N GLN A 100 11.78 -13.14 -3.85
CA GLN A 100 11.64 -12.93 -5.30
C GLN A 100 10.17 -13.04 -5.74
N GLY A 101 9.71 -12.07 -6.52
CA GLY A 101 8.33 -12.02 -7.02
C GLY A 101 7.38 -11.24 -6.13
N LEU A 102 7.76 -10.97 -4.87
CA LEU A 102 6.99 -10.10 -3.97
C LEU A 102 7.38 -8.64 -4.21
N LEU A 103 6.65 -7.74 -3.56
CA LEU A 103 6.93 -6.30 -3.67
C LEU A 103 7.83 -5.83 -2.54
N SER A 104 8.74 -4.91 -2.84
CA SER A 104 9.60 -4.28 -1.82
C SER A 104 8.77 -3.32 -0.97
N ARG A 105 9.19 -3.09 0.27
CA ARG A 105 8.56 -2.10 1.13
C ARG A 105 8.80 -0.71 0.57
N SER A 106 7.73 -0.05 0.14
CA SER A 106 7.82 1.25 -0.51
C SER A 106 6.61 2.09 -0.16
N VAL A 107 6.78 3.42 -0.22
CA VAL A 107 5.68 4.36 -0.05
C VAL A 107 5.71 5.33 -1.24
N VAL A 108 4.56 5.54 -1.85
CA VAL A 108 4.38 6.53 -2.92
C VAL A 108 3.22 7.43 -2.51
N VAL A 109 3.43 8.74 -2.57
CA VAL A 109 2.39 9.72 -2.30
C VAL A 109 2.03 10.46 -3.58
N VAL A 110 0.73 10.48 -3.88
CA VAL A 110 0.17 11.15 -5.06
C VAL A 110 -0.74 12.27 -4.58
N ASN A 111 -0.57 13.48 -5.12
CA ASN A 111 -1.40 14.62 -4.73
C ASN A 111 -2.75 14.64 -5.47
N THR A 112 -3.56 15.66 -5.16
CA THR A 112 -4.90 15.81 -5.74
C THR A 112 -4.91 15.99 -7.26
N ASN A 113 -3.77 16.37 -7.86
CA ASN A 113 -3.61 16.52 -9.29
C ASN A 113 -3.14 15.24 -10.00
N GLY A 114 -2.96 14.15 -9.25
CA GLY A 114 -2.44 12.90 -9.80
C GLY A 114 -0.93 12.87 -9.97
N THR A 115 -0.21 13.81 -9.36
CA THR A 115 1.25 13.91 -9.45
C THR A 115 1.90 13.20 -8.26
N VAL A 116 2.93 12.37 -8.53
CA VAL A 116 3.73 11.75 -7.48
C VAL A 116 4.60 12.84 -6.84
N ILE A 117 4.43 13.05 -5.53
CA ILE A 117 5.16 14.08 -4.78
C ILE A 117 6.14 13.52 -3.75
N TYR A 118 6.11 12.22 -3.51
CA TYR A 118 7.01 11.56 -2.58
C TYR A 118 7.15 10.09 -2.94
N THR A 119 8.40 9.58 -2.86
CA THR A 119 8.67 8.15 -3.00
C THR A 119 9.70 7.73 -1.97
N GLU A 120 9.52 6.56 -1.41
CA GLU A 120 10.50 5.92 -0.54
C GLU A 120 10.54 4.43 -0.84
N GLN A 121 11.74 3.88 -0.99
CA GLN A 121 11.95 2.44 -1.00
C GLN A 121 12.87 2.13 0.18
N VAL A 122 12.37 1.35 1.14
CA VAL A 122 13.11 1.05 2.36
C VAL A 122 14.24 0.06 2.00
N PRO A 123 15.50 0.35 2.39
CA PRO A 123 16.64 -0.48 1.96
C PRO A 123 16.63 -1.88 2.54
N GLU A 124 15.97 -2.08 3.69
CA GLU A 124 15.91 -3.38 4.37
C GLU A 124 14.46 -3.81 4.56
N ILE A 125 14.13 -5.05 4.24
CA ILE A 125 12.75 -5.53 4.30
C ILE A 125 12.19 -5.51 5.73
N GLY A 126 13.04 -5.56 6.74
CA GLY A 126 12.65 -5.50 8.14
C GLY A 126 12.47 -4.09 8.71
N GLN A 127 12.68 -3.03 7.91
CA GLN A 127 12.51 -1.66 8.35
C GLN A 127 11.10 -1.15 8.07
N GLU A 128 10.57 -0.32 8.98
CA GLU A 128 9.33 0.42 8.73
C GLU A 128 9.59 1.61 7.81
N PRO A 129 8.56 2.07 7.07
CA PRO A 129 8.68 3.29 6.27
C PRO A 129 8.78 4.54 7.16
N ASP A 130 9.23 5.64 6.58
CA ASP A 130 9.28 6.95 7.24
C ASP A 130 7.91 7.62 7.12
N TYR A 131 7.05 7.37 8.11
CA TYR A 131 5.68 7.89 8.11
C TYR A 131 5.63 9.41 8.10
N GLU A 132 6.51 10.06 8.89
CA GLU A 132 6.50 11.52 9.02
C GLU A 132 6.84 12.21 7.71
N SER A 133 7.84 11.69 6.98
CA SER A 133 8.22 12.25 5.69
C SER A 133 7.13 12.08 4.65
N ALA A 134 6.48 10.93 4.62
CA ALA A 134 5.36 10.68 3.70
C ALA A 134 4.21 11.66 3.95
N ILE A 135 3.81 11.84 5.21
CA ILE A 135 2.72 12.75 5.59
C ILE A 135 3.13 14.21 5.38
N GLY A 136 4.37 14.55 5.69
CA GLY A 136 4.91 15.89 5.51
C GLY A 136 4.98 16.34 4.04
N SER A 137 4.87 15.43 3.09
CA SER A 137 4.85 15.74 1.67
C SER A 137 3.48 16.26 1.19
N LEU A 138 2.43 16.02 1.95
CA LEU A 138 1.06 16.40 1.60
C LEU A 138 0.80 17.90 1.64
#